data_ec6b14d637b62b52d36a333325ddf78e
#
_entry.id   ec6b14d637b62b52d36a333325ddf78e
#
_cell.length_a   1.000
_cell.length_b   1.000
_cell.length_c   1.000
_cell.angle_alpha   90.00
_cell.angle_beta   90.00
_cell.angle_gamma   90.00
#
_symmetry.space_group_name_H-M   'P 1'
#
loop_
_entity.id
_entity.type
_entity.pdbx_description
1 polymer ?
#
loop_
_entity_poly.entity_id
_entity_poly.type
_entity_poly.pdbx_seq_one_letter_code
_entity_poly.pdbx_strand_id
1 'polypeptide(L)'
;MNQTSSFKNKAISGILWSAVERFSLQAVQFTINIVMARLLLPSDYGMVGMLTIFLQISQAFIDGGFTNALIQRRNRTEVDYSTVFYFNIVTAMVFYLLLFTFAPLIAEFYHLPTLTTIIRVIGLNLIISSLSIVHKAKLTIQINFKIQSKISLSSALISGIIGLIMAYKGYGVWSLVCQSLINALLLTILFYSFLQWKPLNRFSLKSFNNLYSFGS
;
A
#
# COMPACT_ATOMS: atom_id res chain seq x y z
N MET A 1 14.19 24.72 28.65
CA MET A 1 15.21 23.86 28.07
C MET A 1 14.81 22.37 27.87
N ASN A 2 13.74 21.85 28.54
CA ASN A 2 13.40 20.40 28.46
C ASN A 2 12.58 19.97 27.22
N GLN A 3 11.92 20.87 26.49
CA GLN A 3 11.08 20.48 25.36
C GLN A 3 11.89 20.15 24.09
N THR A 4 12.99 20.85 23.86
CA THR A 4 13.86 20.63 22.69
C THR A 4 14.63 19.31 22.76
N SER A 5 15.05 18.89 23.95
CA SER A 5 15.72 17.58 24.18
C SER A 5 14.76 16.41 23.98
N SER A 6 13.52 16.53 24.46
CA SER A 6 12.46 15.53 24.29
C SER A 6 12.08 15.33 22.81
N PHE A 7 11.95 16.44 22.06
CA PHE A 7 11.65 16.38 20.62
C PHE A 7 12.80 15.77 19.83
N LYS A 8 14.06 16.14 20.14
CA LYS A 8 15.26 15.57 19.50
C LYS A 8 15.35 14.05 19.72
N ASN A 9 15.13 13.61 20.95
CA ASN A 9 15.17 12.17 21.27
C ASN A 9 14.04 11.40 20.57
N LYS A 10 12.83 11.98 20.48
CA LYS A 10 11.70 11.39 19.75
C LYS A 10 11.98 11.32 18.24
N ALA A 11 12.59 12.33 17.67
CA ALA A 11 12.97 12.37 16.25
C ALA A 11 14.06 11.33 15.94
N ILE A 12 15.11 11.23 16.76
CA ILE A 12 16.19 10.24 16.61
C ILE A 12 15.63 8.84 16.74
N SER A 13 14.83 8.58 17.78
CA SER A 13 14.16 7.28 17.93
C SER A 13 13.27 6.95 16.73
N GLY A 14 12.54 7.92 16.19
CA GLY A 14 11.71 7.75 14.99
C GLY A 14 12.54 7.36 13.76
N ILE A 15 13.67 8.02 13.53
CA ILE A 15 14.59 7.69 12.44
C ILE A 15 15.17 6.28 12.59
N LEU A 16 15.62 5.93 13.78
CA LEU A 16 16.15 4.59 14.06
C LEU A 16 15.09 3.50 13.82
N TRP A 17 13.86 3.70 14.32
CA TRP A 17 12.76 2.76 14.08
C TRP A 17 12.37 2.66 12.61
N SER A 18 12.39 3.78 11.87
CA SER A 18 12.14 3.79 10.42
C SER A 18 13.23 3.02 9.66
N ALA A 19 14.49 3.15 10.06
CA ALA A 19 15.60 2.39 9.49
C ALA A 19 15.44 0.89 9.79
N VAL A 20 15.18 0.53 11.06
CA VAL A 20 14.94 -0.87 11.48
C VAL A 20 13.77 -1.45 10.70
N GLU A 21 12.67 -0.70 10.51
CA GLU A 21 11.53 -1.13 9.70
C GLU A 21 11.96 -1.49 8.28
N ARG A 22 12.61 -0.54 7.59
CA ARG A 22 13.00 -0.73 6.19
C ARG A 22 13.93 -1.91 5.99
N PHE A 23 14.97 -2.03 6.83
CA PHE A 23 15.92 -3.14 6.75
C PHE A 23 15.27 -4.48 7.10
N SER A 24 14.44 -4.53 8.13
CA SER A 24 13.74 -5.75 8.52
C SER A 24 12.73 -6.20 7.47
N LEU A 25 11.94 -5.26 6.91
CA LEU A 25 11.02 -5.56 5.80
C LEU A 25 11.78 -6.06 4.58
N GLN A 26 12.89 -5.41 4.22
CA GLN A 26 13.70 -5.82 3.09
C GLN A 26 14.30 -7.22 3.29
N ALA A 27 14.79 -7.52 4.50
CA ALA A 27 15.34 -8.84 4.84
C ALA A 27 14.24 -9.92 4.77
N VAL A 28 13.06 -9.65 5.33
CA VAL A 28 11.92 -10.58 5.27
C VAL A 28 11.48 -10.82 3.83
N GLN A 29 11.28 -9.75 3.05
CA GLN A 29 10.87 -9.86 1.65
C GLN A 29 11.93 -10.57 0.81
N PHE A 30 13.21 -10.27 1.03
CA PHE A 30 14.31 -10.92 0.33
C PHE A 30 14.34 -12.43 0.60
N THR A 31 14.20 -12.83 1.88
CA THR A 31 14.15 -14.24 2.26
C THR A 31 12.96 -14.96 1.63
N ILE A 32 11.77 -14.35 1.71
CA ILE A 32 10.55 -14.91 1.08
C ILE A 32 10.75 -15.04 -0.43
N ASN A 33 11.27 -14.02 -1.10
CA ASN A 33 11.48 -14.01 -2.55
C ASN A 33 12.49 -15.08 -2.99
N ILE A 34 13.57 -15.32 -2.22
CA ILE A 34 14.53 -16.40 -2.52
C ILE A 34 13.83 -17.76 -2.47
N VAL A 35 13.05 -18.02 -1.43
CA VAL A 35 12.36 -19.31 -1.28
C VAL A 35 11.28 -19.46 -2.38
N MET A 36 10.52 -18.41 -2.63
CA MET A 36 9.52 -18.38 -3.71
C MET A 36 10.17 -18.63 -5.08
N ALA A 37 11.33 -18.02 -5.36
CA ALA A 37 12.02 -18.19 -6.63
C ALA A 37 12.53 -19.64 -6.87
N ARG A 38 12.67 -20.43 -5.82
CA ARG A 38 12.98 -21.87 -5.94
C ARG A 38 11.74 -22.74 -6.17
N LEU A 39 10.56 -22.25 -5.81
CA LEU A 39 9.30 -23.00 -5.89
C LEU A 39 8.47 -22.64 -7.13
N LEU A 40 8.62 -21.43 -7.64
CA LEU A 40 7.84 -20.90 -8.75
C LEU A 40 8.63 -20.88 -10.06
N LEU A 41 7.91 -20.94 -11.16
CA LEU A 41 8.54 -20.81 -12.49
C LEU A 41 8.87 -19.35 -12.81
N PRO A 42 9.92 -19.09 -13.61
CA PRO A 42 10.23 -17.72 -14.08
C PRO A 42 9.04 -17.05 -14.79
N SER A 43 8.19 -17.84 -15.47
CA SER A 43 6.96 -17.36 -16.12
C SER A 43 5.94 -16.77 -15.13
N ASP A 44 5.85 -17.34 -13.90
CA ASP A 44 4.95 -16.82 -12.86
C ASP A 44 5.37 -15.41 -12.41
N TYR A 45 6.67 -15.22 -12.20
CA TYR A 45 7.26 -13.91 -11.92
C TYR A 45 7.11 -12.94 -13.09
N GLY A 46 7.29 -13.43 -14.31
CA GLY A 46 7.11 -12.64 -15.53
C GLY A 46 5.69 -12.06 -15.62
N MET A 47 4.67 -12.87 -15.38
CA MET A 47 3.27 -12.42 -15.38
C MET A 47 3.03 -11.31 -14.35
N VAL A 48 3.47 -11.49 -13.11
CA VAL A 48 3.31 -10.46 -12.06
C VAL A 48 4.16 -9.22 -12.37
N GLY A 49 5.38 -9.41 -12.90
CA GLY A 49 6.27 -8.31 -13.30
C GLY A 49 5.65 -7.39 -14.35
N MET A 50 5.01 -7.96 -15.39
CA MET A 50 4.28 -7.19 -16.40
C MET A 50 3.17 -6.34 -15.79
N LEU A 51 2.46 -6.87 -14.80
CA LEU A 51 1.36 -6.17 -14.13
C LEU A 51 1.83 -5.10 -13.16
N THR A 52 3.02 -5.26 -12.61
CA THR A 52 3.58 -4.31 -11.63
C THR A 52 3.64 -2.89 -12.18
N ILE A 53 3.95 -2.72 -13.47
CA ILE A 53 4.02 -1.41 -14.13
C ILE A 53 2.63 -0.73 -14.07
N PHE A 54 1.57 -1.44 -14.45
CA PHE A 54 0.21 -0.89 -14.44
C PHE A 54 -0.27 -0.55 -13.02
N LEU A 55 0.06 -1.41 -12.06
CA LEU A 55 -0.28 -1.19 -10.66
C LEU A 55 0.49 0.01 -10.07
N GLN A 56 1.77 0.16 -10.37
CA GLN A 56 2.58 1.28 -9.89
C GLN A 56 2.13 2.62 -10.48
N ILE A 57 1.82 2.65 -11.77
CA ILE A 57 1.25 3.85 -12.40
C ILE A 57 -0.09 4.21 -11.72
N SER A 58 -0.99 3.23 -11.57
CA SER A 58 -2.27 3.46 -10.88
C SER A 58 -2.08 3.96 -9.46
N GLN A 59 -1.14 3.37 -8.72
CA GLN A 59 -0.83 3.77 -7.35
C GLN A 59 -0.27 5.20 -7.28
N ALA A 60 0.57 5.60 -8.23
CA ALA A 60 1.10 6.97 -8.31
C ALA A 60 -0.02 8.00 -8.49
N PHE A 61 -1.04 7.70 -9.28
CA PHE A 61 -2.22 8.56 -9.44
C PHE A 61 -3.12 8.56 -8.19
N ILE A 62 -3.30 7.41 -7.54
CA ILE A 62 -4.08 7.32 -6.29
C ILE A 62 -3.42 8.15 -5.20
N ASP A 63 -2.10 8.04 -5.03
CA ASP A 63 -1.36 8.86 -4.06
C ASP A 63 -1.36 10.35 -4.43
N GLY A 64 -1.33 10.69 -5.74
CA GLY A 64 -1.55 12.01 -6.33
C GLY A 64 -0.89 13.21 -5.65
N GLY A 65 0.15 12.97 -4.84
CA GLY A 65 0.77 14.01 -4.02
C GLY A 65 -0.04 14.44 -2.79
N PHE A 66 -1.32 14.10 -2.70
CA PHE A 66 -2.21 14.51 -1.59
C PHE A 66 -1.75 13.97 -0.24
N THR A 67 -1.23 12.76 -0.21
CA THR A 67 -0.68 12.16 1.01
C THR A 67 0.53 12.96 1.51
N ASN A 68 1.42 13.36 0.61
CA ASN A 68 2.59 14.17 0.93
C ASN A 68 2.19 15.59 1.33
N ALA A 69 1.25 16.22 0.62
CA ALA A 69 0.68 17.52 0.97
C ALA A 69 0.06 17.49 2.37
N LEU A 70 -0.66 16.40 2.69
CA LEU A 70 -1.26 16.20 4.01
C LEU A 70 -0.19 16.04 5.10
N ILE A 71 0.94 15.36 4.82
CA ILE A 71 2.05 15.20 5.77
C ILE A 71 2.80 16.51 6.00
N GLN A 72 2.99 17.33 4.98
CA GLN A 72 3.75 18.58 5.06
C GLN A 72 2.95 19.74 5.66
N ARG A 73 1.64 19.76 5.49
CA ARG A 73 0.80 20.87 5.96
C ARG A 73 0.72 20.91 7.48
N ARG A 74 0.97 22.09 8.08
CA ARG A 74 0.92 22.27 9.54
C ARG A 74 -0.50 22.35 10.10
N ASN A 75 -1.41 23.07 9.44
CA ASN A 75 -2.80 23.29 9.88
C ASN A 75 -3.74 22.32 9.19
N ARG A 76 -3.72 21.07 9.61
CA ARG A 76 -4.58 19.98 9.11
C ARG A 76 -5.86 19.90 9.92
N THR A 77 -6.96 19.70 9.22
CA THR A 77 -8.26 19.46 9.83
C THR A 77 -8.72 18.02 9.59
N GLU A 78 -9.66 17.53 10.38
CA GLU A 78 -10.25 16.19 10.14
C GLU A 78 -11.01 16.14 8.80
N VAL A 79 -11.46 17.31 8.28
CA VAL A 79 -12.06 17.42 6.95
C VAL A 79 -11.01 17.17 5.84
N ASP A 80 -9.77 17.65 6.03
CA ASP A 80 -8.68 17.41 5.08
C ASP A 80 -8.35 15.90 4.98
N TYR A 81 -8.24 15.20 6.11
CA TYR A 81 -8.03 13.74 6.14
C TYR A 81 -9.16 12.99 5.45
N SER A 82 -10.41 13.37 5.73
CA SER A 82 -11.58 12.74 5.13
C SER A 82 -11.66 13.00 3.63
N THR A 83 -11.33 14.21 3.18
CA THR A 83 -11.30 14.59 1.76
C THR A 83 -10.27 13.75 0.99
N VAL A 84 -9.05 13.59 1.52
CA VAL A 84 -8.01 12.75 0.91
C VAL A 84 -8.42 11.28 0.90
N PHE A 85 -9.05 10.80 1.98
CA PHE A 85 -9.54 9.43 2.06
C PHE A 85 -10.56 9.11 0.96
N TYR A 86 -11.59 9.93 0.80
CA TYR A 86 -12.60 9.73 -0.24
C TYR A 86 -12.03 9.88 -1.63
N PHE A 87 -11.15 10.86 -1.85
CA PHE A 87 -10.48 11.03 -3.13
C PHE A 87 -9.67 9.78 -3.52
N ASN A 88 -8.87 9.25 -2.60
CA ASN A 88 -8.06 8.07 -2.87
C ASN A 88 -8.91 6.85 -3.20
N ILE A 89 -10.04 6.64 -2.51
CA ILE A 89 -10.96 5.54 -2.80
C ILE A 89 -11.59 5.70 -4.18
N VAL A 90 -12.11 6.89 -4.50
CA VAL A 90 -12.73 7.14 -5.81
C VAL A 90 -11.70 6.93 -6.93
N THR A 91 -10.51 7.47 -6.77
CA THR A 91 -9.42 7.30 -7.75
C THR A 91 -9.03 5.83 -7.88
N ALA A 92 -8.91 5.10 -6.77
CA ALA A 92 -8.62 3.66 -6.79
C ALA A 92 -9.71 2.86 -7.50
N MET A 93 -10.98 3.20 -7.29
CA MET A 93 -12.10 2.57 -8.00
C MET A 93 -12.04 2.85 -9.51
N VAL A 94 -11.77 4.08 -9.91
CA VAL A 94 -11.63 4.45 -11.33
C VAL A 94 -10.50 3.65 -11.98
N PHE A 95 -9.31 3.63 -11.38
CA PHE A 95 -8.18 2.87 -11.93
C PHE A 95 -8.42 1.36 -11.90
N TYR A 96 -9.08 0.84 -10.88
CA TYR A 96 -9.48 -0.57 -10.87
C TYR A 96 -10.45 -0.90 -12.00
N LEU A 97 -11.47 -0.08 -12.23
CA LEU A 97 -12.44 -0.27 -13.33
C LEU A 97 -11.76 -0.17 -14.70
N LEU A 98 -10.81 0.76 -14.87
CA LEU A 98 -9.99 0.84 -16.08
C LEU A 98 -9.20 -0.45 -16.29
N LEU A 99 -8.45 -0.90 -15.28
CA LEU A 99 -7.68 -2.16 -15.36
C LEU A 99 -8.60 -3.36 -15.61
N PHE A 100 -9.74 -3.43 -14.94
CA PHE A 100 -10.72 -4.51 -15.12
C PHE A 100 -11.25 -4.59 -16.55
N THR A 101 -11.58 -3.43 -17.13
CA THR A 101 -12.13 -3.32 -18.49
C THR A 101 -11.05 -3.61 -19.53
N PHE A 102 -9.84 -3.07 -19.35
CA PHE A 102 -8.72 -3.27 -20.28
C PHE A 102 -7.98 -4.60 -20.07
N ALA A 103 -8.30 -5.37 -19.02
CA ALA A 103 -7.64 -6.65 -18.72
C ALA A 103 -7.63 -7.63 -19.92
N PRO A 104 -8.72 -7.83 -20.68
CA PRO A 104 -8.69 -8.72 -21.85
C PRO A 104 -7.73 -8.24 -22.92
N LEU A 105 -7.71 -6.92 -23.22
CA LEU A 105 -6.82 -6.32 -24.22
C LEU A 105 -5.35 -6.47 -23.84
N ILE A 106 -5.04 -6.27 -22.54
CA ILE A 106 -3.68 -6.49 -22.01
C ILE A 106 -3.29 -7.97 -22.15
N ALA A 107 -4.20 -8.89 -21.82
CA ALA A 107 -3.96 -10.32 -21.91
C ALA A 107 -3.73 -10.78 -23.37
N GLU A 108 -4.49 -10.22 -24.31
CA GLU A 108 -4.33 -10.46 -25.75
C GLU A 108 -2.99 -9.93 -26.26
N PHE A 109 -2.61 -8.71 -25.88
CA PHE A 109 -1.32 -8.11 -26.25
C PHE A 109 -0.12 -8.96 -25.82
N TYR A 110 -0.18 -9.56 -24.63
CA TYR A 110 0.86 -10.46 -24.13
C TYR A 110 0.69 -11.93 -24.55
N HIS A 111 -0.36 -12.26 -25.31
CA HIS A 111 -0.72 -13.64 -25.70
C HIS A 111 -0.89 -14.60 -24.51
N LEU A 112 -1.35 -14.11 -23.37
CA LEU A 112 -1.54 -14.84 -22.11
C LEU A 112 -2.96 -14.70 -21.58
N PRO A 113 -3.92 -15.57 -21.95
CA PRO A 113 -5.33 -15.46 -21.54
C PRO A 113 -5.53 -15.44 -20.02
N THR A 114 -4.71 -16.21 -19.29
CA THR A 114 -4.73 -16.28 -17.81
C THR A 114 -4.52 -14.90 -17.16
N LEU A 115 -3.82 -14.00 -17.85
CA LEU A 115 -3.50 -12.66 -17.35
C LEU A 115 -4.74 -11.82 -17.09
N THR A 116 -5.83 -12.03 -17.85
CA THR A 116 -7.12 -11.34 -17.62
C THR A 116 -7.62 -11.54 -16.19
N THR A 117 -7.66 -12.77 -15.72
CA THR A 117 -8.14 -13.09 -14.38
C THR A 117 -7.17 -12.56 -13.33
N ILE A 118 -5.88 -12.69 -13.56
CA ILE A 118 -4.85 -12.19 -12.64
C ILE A 118 -4.96 -10.67 -12.49
N ILE A 119 -5.10 -9.90 -13.57
CA ILE A 119 -5.27 -8.43 -13.54
C ILE A 119 -6.49 -8.05 -12.70
N ARG A 120 -7.62 -8.70 -12.95
CA ARG A 120 -8.87 -8.42 -12.24
C ARG A 120 -8.76 -8.67 -10.74
N VAL A 121 -8.09 -9.74 -10.35
CA VAL A 121 -7.92 -10.11 -8.95
C VAL A 121 -6.86 -9.25 -8.27
N ILE A 122 -5.67 -9.09 -8.87
CA ILE A 122 -4.59 -8.30 -8.26
C ILE A 122 -4.93 -6.81 -8.22
N GLY A 123 -5.74 -6.32 -9.17
CA GLY A 123 -6.24 -4.95 -9.21
C GLY A 123 -7.04 -4.54 -7.97
N LEU A 124 -7.68 -5.49 -7.27
CA LEU A 124 -8.36 -5.25 -6.00
C LEU A 124 -7.40 -4.67 -4.94
N ASN A 125 -6.10 -4.93 -5.10
CA ASN A 125 -5.07 -4.37 -4.23
C ASN A 125 -5.09 -2.82 -4.21
N LEU A 126 -5.44 -2.18 -5.32
CA LEU A 126 -5.56 -0.71 -5.40
C LEU A 126 -6.64 -0.20 -4.45
N ILE A 127 -7.81 -0.84 -4.44
CA ILE A 127 -8.94 -0.45 -3.58
C ILE A 127 -8.59 -0.73 -2.12
N ILE A 128 -8.08 -1.92 -1.81
CA ILE A 128 -7.73 -2.31 -0.44
C ILE A 128 -6.65 -1.39 0.13
N SER A 129 -5.60 -1.10 -0.65
CA SER A 129 -4.51 -0.24 -0.23
C SER A 129 -4.96 1.20 -0.02
N SER A 130 -5.87 1.74 -0.85
CA SER A 130 -6.38 3.11 -0.72
C SER A 130 -7.04 3.37 0.64
N LEU A 131 -7.66 2.36 1.24
CA LEU A 131 -8.28 2.44 2.56
C LEU A 131 -7.26 2.69 3.68
N SER A 132 -6.02 2.26 3.53
CA SER A 132 -4.98 2.37 4.56
C SER A 132 -4.07 3.60 4.42
N ILE A 133 -4.08 4.30 3.28
CA ILE A 133 -3.17 5.41 2.97
C ILE A 133 -3.24 6.51 4.04
N VAL A 134 -4.44 6.98 4.38
CA VAL A 134 -4.63 8.06 5.36
C VAL A 134 -4.22 7.62 6.76
N HIS A 135 -4.49 6.37 7.15
CA HIS A 135 -4.07 5.81 8.44
C HIS A 135 -2.54 5.82 8.55
N LYS A 136 -1.85 5.37 7.50
CA LYS A 136 -0.39 5.40 7.41
C LYS A 136 0.14 6.83 7.50
N ALA A 137 -0.47 7.78 6.77
CA ALA A 137 -0.10 9.19 6.83
C ALA A 137 -0.24 9.76 8.25
N LYS A 138 -1.32 9.46 8.98
CA LYS A 138 -1.51 9.89 10.37
C LYS A 138 -0.40 9.38 11.30
N LEU A 139 0.00 8.11 11.18
CA LEU A 139 1.12 7.57 11.97
C LEU A 139 2.46 8.23 11.63
N THR A 140 2.69 8.51 10.36
CA THR A 140 3.89 9.24 9.91
C THR A 140 3.93 10.65 10.49
N ILE A 141 2.81 11.36 10.49
CA ILE A 141 2.67 12.69 11.08
C ILE A 141 2.92 12.68 12.59
N GLN A 142 2.45 11.64 13.27
CA GLN A 142 2.66 11.44 14.72
C GLN A 142 4.07 10.94 15.06
N ILE A 143 4.93 10.70 14.04
CA ILE A 143 6.28 10.11 14.20
C ILE A 143 6.21 8.78 14.95
N ASN A 144 5.13 8.02 14.76
CA ASN A 144 4.94 6.74 15.43
C ASN A 144 5.36 5.57 14.52
N PHE A 145 6.63 5.59 14.12
CA PHE A 145 7.20 4.56 13.24
C PHE A 145 7.27 3.18 13.90
N LYS A 146 7.29 3.13 15.25
CA LYS A 146 7.29 1.84 15.97
C LYS A 146 6.04 1.02 15.71
N ILE A 147 4.86 1.65 15.74
CA ILE A 147 3.58 0.96 15.43
C ILE A 147 3.54 0.62 13.95
N GLN A 148 3.94 1.55 13.09
CA GLN A 148 4.00 1.32 11.65
C GLN A 148 4.88 0.11 11.31
N SER A 149 6.08 0.02 11.90
CA SER A 149 7.00 -1.12 11.73
C SER A 149 6.37 -2.45 12.14
N LYS A 150 5.72 -2.48 13.30
CA LYS A 150 5.04 -3.69 13.79
C LYS A 150 3.96 -4.16 12.82
N ILE A 151 3.12 -3.23 12.36
CA ILE A 151 2.04 -3.53 11.40
C ILE A 151 2.63 -4.07 10.09
N SER A 152 3.61 -3.35 9.53
CA SER A 152 4.21 -3.72 8.23
C SER A 152 4.93 -5.07 8.30
N LEU A 153 5.71 -5.32 9.36
CA LEU A 153 6.43 -6.59 9.54
C LEU A 153 5.47 -7.76 9.77
N SER A 154 4.47 -7.59 10.63
CA SER A 154 3.49 -8.66 10.88
C SER A 154 2.71 -9.01 9.61
N SER A 155 2.29 -8.01 8.84
CA SER A 155 1.58 -8.22 7.57
C SER A 155 2.46 -8.93 6.54
N ALA A 156 3.73 -8.51 6.41
CA ALA A 156 4.66 -9.12 5.47
C ALA A 156 4.99 -10.57 5.83
N LEU A 157 5.21 -10.87 7.11
CA LEU A 157 5.49 -12.22 7.59
C LEU A 157 4.29 -13.16 7.36
N ILE A 158 3.10 -12.76 7.81
CA ILE A 158 1.90 -13.60 7.69
C ILE A 158 1.57 -13.84 6.21
N SER A 159 1.53 -12.80 5.39
CA SER A 159 1.24 -12.92 3.96
C SER A 159 2.32 -13.72 3.23
N GLY A 160 3.58 -13.54 3.61
CA GLY A 160 4.70 -14.29 3.06
C GLY A 160 4.62 -15.78 3.37
N ILE A 161 4.32 -16.16 4.61
CA ILE A 161 4.13 -17.56 4.99
C ILE A 161 2.97 -18.19 4.20
N ILE A 162 1.84 -17.49 4.08
CA ILE A 162 0.69 -18.00 3.30
C ILE A 162 1.08 -18.16 1.82
N GLY A 163 1.77 -17.16 1.24
CA GLY A 163 2.28 -17.26 -0.13
C GLY A 163 3.22 -18.44 -0.34
N LEU A 164 4.14 -18.69 0.59
CA LEU A 164 5.05 -19.83 0.55
C LEU A 164 4.31 -21.18 0.62
N ILE A 165 3.31 -21.30 1.50
CA ILE A 165 2.48 -22.50 1.60
C ILE A 165 1.74 -22.76 0.27
N MET A 166 1.21 -21.70 -0.35
CA MET A 166 0.54 -21.82 -1.65
C MET A 166 1.53 -22.20 -2.76
N ALA A 167 2.72 -21.61 -2.79
CA ALA A 167 3.76 -21.94 -3.75
C ALA A 167 4.19 -23.41 -3.62
N TYR A 168 4.40 -23.88 -2.38
CA TYR A 168 4.73 -25.28 -2.10
C TYR A 168 3.62 -26.27 -2.56
N LYS A 169 2.36 -25.85 -2.50
CA LYS A 169 1.21 -26.63 -3.00
C LYS A 169 1.04 -26.55 -4.53
N GLY A 170 1.91 -25.83 -5.24
CA GLY A 170 1.89 -25.76 -6.71
C GLY A 170 0.87 -24.80 -7.32
N TYR A 171 0.40 -23.79 -6.55
CA TYR A 171 -0.56 -22.81 -7.08
C TYR A 171 0.08 -21.79 -8.05
N GLY A 172 1.40 -21.89 -8.35
CA GLY A 172 2.09 -21.03 -9.32
C GLY A 172 1.90 -19.53 -9.05
N VAL A 173 1.57 -18.77 -10.09
CA VAL A 173 1.37 -17.31 -10.02
C VAL A 173 0.34 -16.87 -8.96
N TRP A 174 -0.66 -17.69 -8.65
CA TRP A 174 -1.67 -17.38 -7.65
C TRP A 174 -1.09 -17.22 -6.23
N SER A 175 0.05 -17.84 -5.96
CA SER A 175 0.76 -17.67 -4.69
C SER A 175 1.22 -16.22 -4.49
N LEU A 176 1.73 -15.58 -5.55
CA LEU A 176 2.16 -14.18 -5.53
C LEU A 176 0.98 -13.22 -5.46
N VAL A 177 -0.08 -13.51 -6.20
CA VAL A 177 -1.33 -12.71 -6.20
C VAL A 177 -1.98 -12.73 -4.81
N CYS A 178 -2.19 -13.91 -4.24
CA CYS A 178 -2.78 -14.04 -2.90
C CYS A 178 -1.90 -13.43 -1.82
N GLN A 179 -0.58 -13.64 -1.88
CA GLN A 179 0.35 -13.00 -0.96
C GLN A 179 0.20 -11.47 -0.96
N SER A 180 0.13 -10.86 -2.15
CA SER A 180 -0.03 -9.40 -2.28
C SER A 180 -1.36 -8.92 -1.70
N LEU A 181 -2.46 -9.58 -2.03
CA LEU A 181 -3.80 -9.23 -1.52
C LEU A 181 -3.91 -9.41 -0.01
N ILE A 182 -3.41 -10.52 0.52
CA ILE A 182 -3.43 -10.79 1.97
C ILE A 182 -2.57 -9.74 2.70
N ASN A 183 -1.42 -9.36 2.14
CA ASN A 183 -0.60 -8.29 2.72
C ASN A 183 -1.36 -6.96 2.79
N ALA A 184 -2.01 -6.54 1.71
CA ALA A 184 -2.81 -5.33 1.68
C ALA A 184 -4.00 -5.38 2.65
N LEU A 185 -4.70 -6.51 2.73
CA LEU A 185 -5.79 -6.72 3.68
C LEU A 185 -5.31 -6.63 5.12
N LEU A 186 -4.23 -7.34 5.47
CA LEU A 186 -3.67 -7.33 6.82
C LEU A 186 -3.18 -5.93 7.20
N LEU A 187 -2.49 -5.23 6.31
CA LEU A 187 -2.09 -3.84 6.53
C LEU A 187 -3.31 -2.97 6.84
N THR A 188 -4.35 -3.06 6.03
CA THR A 188 -5.57 -2.27 6.21
C THR A 188 -6.23 -2.59 7.54
N ILE A 189 -6.47 -3.86 7.85
CA ILE A 189 -7.13 -4.28 9.09
C ILE A 189 -6.32 -3.84 10.32
N LEU A 190 -5.01 -4.02 10.30
CA LEU A 190 -4.15 -3.65 11.41
C LEU A 190 -4.07 -2.13 11.59
N PHE A 191 -3.99 -1.34 10.50
CA PHE A 191 -4.03 0.12 10.61
C PHE A 191 -5.35 0.61 11.22
N TYR A 192 -6.50 0.06 10.83
CA TYR A 192 -7.80 0.40 11.41
C TYR A 192 -7.89 -0.01 12.89
N SER A 193 -7.36 -1.18 13.25
CA SER A 193 -7.39 -1.67 14.63
C SER A 193 -6.55 -0.80 15.58
N PHE A 194 -5.39 -0.33 15.13
CA PHE A 194 -4.51 0.48 15.96
C PHE A 194 -4.88 1.96 16.00
N LEU A 195 -5.41 2.53 14.92
CA LEU A 195 -5.67 3.98 14.87
C LEU A 195 -7.09 4.37 15.26
N GLN A 196 -8.06 3.48 15.19
CA GLN A 196 -9.50 3.73 15.47
C GLN A 196 -10.07 5.02 14.84
N TRP A 197 -9.37 5.55 13.83
CA TRP A 197 -9.82 6.75 13.12
C TRP A 197 -10.89 6.38 12.10
N LYS A 198 -11.94 7.21 12.02
CA LYS A 198 -13.00 7.08 11.00
C LYS A 198 -13.10 8.38 10.22
N PRO A 199 -13.29 8.31 8.89
CA PRO A 199 -13.50 9.50 8.09
C PRO A 199 -14.80 10.17 8.48
N LEU A 200 -14.84 11.50 8.50
CA LEU A 200 -16.07 12.27 8.61
C LEU A 200 -16.87 12.13 7.31
N ASN A 201 -18.20 12.09 7.39
CA ASN A 201 -19.08 12.05 6.21
C ASN A 201 -19.13 13.42 5.48
N ARG A 202 -17.95 14.03 5.25
CA ARG A 202 -17.82 15.35 4.61
C ARG A 202 -16.63 15.35 3.67
N PHE A 203 -16.90 15.58 2.39
CA PHE A 203 -15.92 15.94 1.38
C PHE A 203 -15.93 17.45 1.19
N SER A 204 -14.78 18.10 1.16
CA SER A 204 -14.67 19.55 0.97
C SER A 204 -13.83 19.87 -0.26
N LEU A 205 -14.49 20.45 -1.29
CA LEU A 205 -13.79 20.97 -2.49
C LEU A 205 -12.76 22.04 -2.14
N LYS A 206 -13.01 22.84 -1.08
CA LYS A 206 -12.05 23.85 -0.60
C LYS A 206 -10.78 23.19 -0.05
N SER A 207 -10.93 22.12 0.75
CA SER A 207 -9.78 21.34 1.25
C SER A 207 -9.05 20.64 0.11
N PHE A 208 -9.77 20.10 -0.86
CA PHE A 208 -9.21 19.49 -2.05
C PHE A 208 -8.34 20.46 -2.84
N ASN A 209 -8.88 21.64 -3.22
CA ASN A 209 -8.14 22.64 -3.98
C ASN A 209 -6.91 23.17 -3.22
N ASN A 210 -7.04 23.36 -1.91
CA ASN A 210 -5.92 23.80 -1.08
C ASN A 210 -4.80 22.75 -0.99
N LEU A 211 -5.14 21.45 -0.96
CA LEU A 211 -4.15 20.37 -0.93
C LEU A 211 -3.52 20.15 -2.31
N TYR A 212 -4.30 20.28 -3.38
CA TYR A 212 -3.80 20.18 -4.76
C TYR A 212 -2.76 21.27 -5.06
N SER A 213 -3.04 22.53 -4.69
CA SER A 213 -2.10 23.64 -4.84
C SER A 213 -0.81 23.49 -4.01
N PHE A 214 -0.80 22.63 -3.00
CA PHE A 214 0.35 22.36 -2.13
C PHE A 214 1.17 21.15 -2.57
N GLY A 215 0.58 20.25 -3.35
CA GLY A 215 1.18 18.98 -3.80
C GLY A 215 1.69 18.99 -5.24
N SER A 216 1.35 20.03 -6.01
CA SER A 216 1.87 20.30 -7.36
C SER A 216 3.07 21.26 -7.26
#